data_e09d567013ce3fd932a7939ff7fe6c5b
#
_entry.id   e09d567013ce3fd932a7939ff7fe6c5b
#
_cell.length_a   1.000
_cell.length_b   1.000
_cell.length_c   1.000
_cell.angle_alpha   90.00
_cell.angle_beta   90.00
_cell.angle_gamma   90.00
#
_symmetry.space_group_name_H-M   'P 1'
#
loop_
_entity.id
_entity.type
_entity.pdbx_description
1 polymer ?
#
loop_
_entity_poly.entity_id
_entity_poly.type
_entity_poly.pdbx_seq_one_letter_code
_entity_poly.pdbx_strand_id
1 'polypeptide(L)'
;TENAMCERLMIDSVVRWARWYRVDGFRFDLMGHHPRAVMERVRAALNGLTMADDGVDGASLYLYGEGWNFGEVANNALFVQATQGQLDGTGIGAFNDRLRDAVHGGAPFDPDHRTFQGFGTGLLTQPSGLDPRGWHDQSADLAHRTDLVRLGLAGNLKDYVMTISDGSVRRGADVIHNGAPAAYASSPQENVNYVDAHDNETLYDLLTYKLPLEMPMAERVRMNTVCLATVMLAQSPAFWCAGTELLRSKSL
;
A
#
# COMPACT_ATOMS: atom_id res chain seq x y z
N THR A 1 -7.69 2.41 -19.07
CA THR A 1 -7.99 2.51 -20.51
C THR A 1 -8.58 3.87 -20.87
N GLU A 2 -8.18 4.43 -22.00
CA GLU A 2 -8.73 5.68 -22.56
C GLU A 2 -9.96 5.44 -23.46
N ASN A 3 -10.42 4.21 -23.56
CA ASN A 3 -11.57 3.85 -24.39
C ASN A 3 -12.89 4.29 -23.74
N ALA A 4 -13.64 5.17 -24.42
CA ALA A 4 -14.87 5.79 -23.92
C ALA A 4 -15.96 4.75 -23.55
N MET A 5 -16.07 3.65 -24.29
CA MET A 5 -17.05 2.60 -23.98
C MET A 5 -16.65 1.82 -22.70
N CYS A 6 -15.37 1.58 -22.51
CA CYS A 6 -14.88 0.93 -21.29
C CYS A 6 -15.06 1.84 -20.07
N GLU A 7 -14.78 3.13 -20.20
CA GLU A 7 -15.05 4.12 -19.16
C GLU A 7 -16.54 4.15 -18.80
N ARG A 8 -17.43 4.17 -19.77
CA ARG A 8 -18.87 4.17 -19.56
C ARG A 8 -19.31 2.90 -18.80
N LEU A 9 -18.82 1.74 -19.21
CA LEU A 9 -19.09 0.48 -18.53
C LEU A 9 -18.63 0.51 -17.06
N MET A 10 -17.46 1.06 -16.80
CA MET A 10 -16.92 1.18 -15.44
C MET A 10 -17.81 2.09 -14.58
N ILE A 11 -18.14 3.29 -15.07
CA ILE A 11 -19.00 4.24 -14.35
C ILE A 11 -20.37 3.64 -14.08
N ASP A 12 -21.03 3.07 -15.10
CA ASP A 12 -22.35 2.49 -14.94
C ASP A 12 -22.35 1.29 -13.97
N SER A 13 -21.26 0.51 -13.96
CA SER A 13 -21.07 -0.61 -13.02
C SER A 13 -21.00 -0.13 -11.58
N VAL A 14 -20.08 0.81 -11.25
CA VAL A 14 -19.92 1.27 -9.86
C VAL A 14 -21.17 1.98 -9.35
N VAL A 15 -21.85 2.79 -10.18
CA VAL A 15 -23.11 3.44 -9.84
C VAL A 15 -24.19 2.40 -9.53
N ARG A 16 -24.28 1.34 -10.34
CA ARG A 16 -25.25 0.24 -10.11
C ARG A 16 -24.97 -0.48 -8.79
N TRP A 17 -23.71 -0.84 -8.52
CA TRP A 17 -23.32 -1.51 -7.29
C TRP A 17 -23.59 -0.63 -6.06
N ALA A 18 -23.30 0.65 -6.13
CA ALA A 18 -23.60 1.60 -5.06
C ALA A 18 -25.09 1.67 -4.78
N ARG A 19 -25.95 1.88 -5.82
CA ARG A 19 -27.40 2.02 -5.68
C ARG A 19 -28.10 0.74 -5.22
N TRP A 20 -27.75 -0.42 -5.80
CA TRP A 20 -28.50 -1.67 -5.59
C TRP A 20 -27.99 -2.48 -4.41
N TYR A 21 -26.67 -2.46 -4.17
CA TYR A 21 -26.04 -3.30 -3.15
C TYR A 21 -25.51 -2.53 -1.96
N ARG A 22 -25.58 -1.20 -1.99
CA ARG A 22 -25.18 -0.31 -0.88
C ARG A 22 -23.76 -0.56 -0.40
N VAL A 23 -22.84 -0.81 -1.31
CA VAL A 23 -21.42 -0.95 -0.98
C VAL A 23 -20.83 0.39 -0.56
N ASP A 24 -19.86 0.38 0.38
CA ASP A 24 -19.27 1.57 0.98
C ASP A 24 -18.05 2.10 0.22
N GLY A 25 -17.61 1.41 -0.84
CA GLY A 25 -16.47 1.83 -1.64
C GLY A 25 -16.09 0.83 -2.71
N PHE A 26 -15.07 1.19 -3.48
CA PHE A 26 -14.57 0.36 -4.59
C PHE A 26 -13.04 0.34 -4.61
N ARG A 27 -12.50 -0.86 -4.75
CA ARG A 27 -11.09 -1.09 -5.01
C ARG A 27 -10.89 -1.36 -6.50
N PHE A 28 -9.99 -0.60 -7.15
CA PHE A 28 -9.65 -0.78 -8.56
C PHE A 28 -8.35 -1.57 -8.70
N ASP A 29 -8.48 -2.71 -9.33
CA ASP A 29 -7.35 -3.51 -9.78
C ASP A 29 -6.59 -2.74 -10.86
N LEU A 30 -5.26 -2.76 -10.82
CA LEU A 30 -4.41 -2.05 -11.78
C LEU A 30 -4.89 -0.62 -12.06
N MET A 31 -5.28 0.13 -11.03
CA MET A 31 -5.80 1.49 -11.17
C MET A 31 -4.82 2.40 -11.94
N GLY A 32 -3.51 2.20 -11.78
CA GLY A 32 -2.46 2.92 -12.51
C GLY A 32 -2.49 2.72 -14.03
N HIS A 33 -3.23 1.72 -14.54
CA HIS A 33 -3.46 1.50 -15.98
C HIS A 33 -4.67 2.26 -16.53
N HIS A 34 -5.34 3.06 -15.68
CA HIS A 34 -6.41 3.96 -16.09
C HIS A 34 -5.91 5.41 -16.13
N PRO A 35 -6.44 6.24 -17.05
CA PRO A 35 -6.24 7.67 -16.98
C PRO A 35 -6.76 8.26 -15.67
N ARG A 36 -6.00 9.17 -15.05
CA ARG A 36 -6.45 9.94 -13.88
C ARG A 36 -7.84 10.55 -14.13
N ALA A 37 -8.03 11.16 -15.30
CA ALA A 37 -9.30 11.78 -15.66
C ALA A 37 -10.50 10.80 -15.65
N VAL A 38 -10.29 9.52 -15.96
CA VAL A 38 -11.34 8.49 -15.85
C VAL A 38 -11.70 8.25 -14.40
N MET A 39 -10.72 8.13 -13.51
CA MET A 39 -10.96 7.94 -12.08
C MET A 39 -11.66 9.15 -11.45
N GLU A 40 -11.30 10.37 -11.88
CA GLU A 40 -11.99 11.60 -11.45
C GLU A 40 -13.45 11.63 -11.93
N ARG A 41 -13.75 11.14 -13.14
CA ARG A 41 -15.15 11.02 -13.63
C ARG A 41 -15.93 9.92 -12.90
N VAL A 42 -15.30 8.81 -12.54
CA VAL A 42 -15.90 7.80 -11.65
C VAL A 42 -16.27 8.45 -10.31
N ARG A 43 -15.34 9.21 -9.70
CA ARG A 43 -15.60 9.94 -8.45
C ARG A 43 -16.76 10.93 -8.61
N ALA A 44 -16.77 11.71 -9.68
CA ALA A 44 -17.82 12.68 -9.95
C ALA A 44 -19.20 12.01 -10.13
N ALA A 45 -19.26 10.89 -10.83
CA ALA A 45 -20.50 10.13 -11.02
C ALA A 45 -21.07 9.58 -9.69
N LEU A 46 -20.19 9.08 -8.81
CA LEU A 46 -20.60 8.63 -7.48
C LEU A 46 -21.02 9.81 -6.60
N ASN A 47 -20.31 10.93 -6.61
CA ASN A 47 -20.68 12.13 -5.86
C ASN A 47 -22.08 12.67 -6.23
N GLY A 48 -22.57 12.36 -7.42
CA GLY A 48 -23.93 12.70 -7.85
C GLY A 48 -25.05 11.88 -7.20
N LEU A 49 -24.73 10.79 -6.50
CA LEU A 49 -25.71 9.98 -5.78
C LEU A 49 -26.08 10.64 -4.45
N THR A 50 -27.37 10.70 -4.14
CA THR A 50 -27.87 11.30 -2.91
C THR A 50 -28.71 10.33 -2.08
N MET A 51 -28.72 10.54 -0.77
CA MET A 51 -29.61 9.77 0.12
C MET A 51 -31.09 9.91 -0.25
N ALA A 52 -31.50 11.08 -0.76
CA ALA A 52 -32.90 11.38 -1.10
C ALA A 52 -33.34 10.62 -2.35
N ASP A 53 -32.58 10.63 -3.42
CA ASP A 53 -32.95 10.07 -4.71
C ASP A 53 -32.49 8.63 -4.90
N ASP A 54 -31.30 8.29 -4.36
CA ASP A 54 -30.64 7.01 -4.60
C ASP A 54 -30.56 6.13 -3.34
N GLY A 55 -30.82 6.71 -2.17
CA GLY A 55 -30.65 6.08 -0.87
C GLY A 55 -29.18 5.75 -0.55
N VAL A 56 -28.25 6.50 -1.12
CA VAL A 56 -26.80 6.38 -0.94
C VAL A 56 -26.19 7.78 -0.86
N ASP A 57 -25.35 8.01 0.13
CA ASP A 57 -24.47 9.18 0.15
C ASP A 57 -23.24 8.89 -0.71
N GLY A 58 -23.30 9.26 -1.97
CA GLY A 58 -22.23 8.97 -2.93
C GLY A 58 -20.91 9.67 -2.61
N ALA A 59 -20.97 10.81 -1.91
CA ALA A 59 -19.77 11.53 -1.50
C ALA A 59 -18.98 10.81 -0.42
N SER A 60 -19.63 9.98 0.41
CA SER A 60 -19.00 9.18 1.46
C SER A 60 -18.37 7.88 0.95
N LEU A 61 -18.66 7.44 -0.28
CA LEU A 61 -18.11 6.21 -0.84
C LEU A 61 -16.59 6.33 -1.04
N TYR A 62 -15.85 5.35 -0.54
CA TYR A 62 -14.40 5.36 -0.64
C TYR A 62 -13.91 4.74 -1.96
N LEU A 63 -13.02 5.45 -2.66
CA LEU A 63 -12.35 4.93 -3.86
C LEU A 63 -10.87 4.75 -3.60
N TYR A 64 -10.33 3.60 -3.97
CA TYR A 64 -8.90 3.33 -3.88
C TYR A 64 -8.48 2.24 -4.86
N GLY A 65 -7.20 2.04 -5.03
CA GLY A 65 -6.71 0.97 -5.89
C GLY A 65 -5.19 0.89 -6.01
N GLU A 66 -4.76 0.09 -6.96
CA GLU A 66 -3.35 -0.14 -7.25
C GLU A 66 -2.81 0.96 -8.17
N GLY A 67 -2.20 1.97 -7.55
CA GLY A 67 -1.63 3.13 -8.24
C GLY A 67 -0.20 2.88 -8.74
N TRP A 68 0.07 1.74 -9.37
CA TRP A 68 1.41 1.35 -9.82
C TRP A 68 1.78 1.97 -11.17
N ASN A 69 3.04 2.41 -11.30
CA ASN A 69 3.61 2.96 -12.53
C ASN A 69 4.45 1.89 -13.23
N PHE A 70 3.84 1.09 -14.13
CA PHE A 70 4.53 0.06 -14.89
C PHE A 70 3.80 -0.30 -16.19
N GLY A 71 4.36 -1.21 -16.96
CA GLY A 71 3.78 -1.71 -18.21
C GLY A 71 3.83 -0.70 -19.35
N GLU A 72 2.94 -0.88 -20.33
CA GLU A 72 2.88 -0.06 -21.55
C GLU A 72 2.45 1.41 -21.32
N VAL A 73 1.82 1.68 -20.18
CA VAL A 73 1.36 3.03 -19.78
C VAL A 73 2.38 3.75 -18.90
N ALA A 74 3.47 3.08 -18.52
CA ALA A 74 4.45 3.60 -17.58
C ALA A 74 4.94 5.01 -17.97
N ASN A 75 5.18 5.84 -16.95
CA ASN A 75 5.66 7.20 -17.09
C ASN A 75 4.74 8.08 -17.96
N ASN A 76 3.45 7.85 -17.91
CA ASN A 76 2.43 8.55 -18.67
C ASN A 76 2.58 8.41 -20.20
N ALA A 77 3.08 7.27 -20.68
CA ALA A 77 3.35 7.05 -22.09
C ALA A 77 2.13 7.24 -23.00
N LEU A 78 0.93 6.95 -22.51
CA LEU A 78 -0.33 7.08 -23.27
C LEU A 78 -1.25 8.17 -22.72
N PHE A 79 -1.21 8.43 -21.42
CA PHE A 79 -2.08 9.39 -20.71
C PHE A 79 -1.51 9.66 -19.32
N VAL A 80 -2.01 10.69 -18.63
CA VAL A 80 -1.71 10.89 -17.21
C VAL A 80 -2.36 9.76 -16.41
N GLN A 81 -1.54 8.91 -15.79
CA GLN A 81 -1.96 7.73 -15.07
C GLN A 81 -2.63 8.05 -13.72
N ALA A 82 -3.52 7.17 -13.25
CA ALA A 82 -4.05 7.20 -11.89
C ALA A 82 -3.08 6.50 -10.91
N THR A 83 -1.88 7.06 -10.73
CA THR A 83 -0.82 6.50 -9.89
C THR A 83 -0.65 7.27 -8.59
N GLN A 84 0.11 6.68 -7.66
CA GLN A 84 0.57 7.34 -6.44
C GLN A 84 1.20 8.72 -6.78
N GLY A 85 0.86 9.74 -5.99
CA GLY A 85 1.31 11.12 -6.23
C GLY A 85 0.55 11.84 -7.35
N GLN A 86 0.17 11.19 -8.43
CA GLN A 86 -0.65 11.79 -9.47
C GLN A 86 -2.14 11.90 -9.09
N LEU A 87 -2.60 11.11 -8.12
CA LEU A 87 -3.94 11.21 -7.52
C LEU A 87 -4.03 12.21 -6.36
N ASP A 88 -2.93 12.88 -6.06
CA ASP A 88 -2.85 13.87 -4.98
C ASP A 88 -3.94 14.94 -5.10
N GLY A 89 -4.67 15.19 -4.00
CA GLY A 89 -5.80 16.13 -3.94
C GLY A 89 -7.12 15.64 -4.53
N THR A 90 -7.20 14.38 -4.99
CA THR A 90 -8.45 13.81 -5.54
C THR A 90 -9.31 13.10 -4.48
N GLY A 91 -8.75 12.80 -3.32
CA GLY A 91 -9.39 11.95 -2.30
C GLY A 91 -9.46 10.46 -2.69
N ILE A 92 -8.80 10.04 -3.78
CA ILE A 92 -8.74 8.64 -4.21
C ILE A 92 -7.47 8.02 -3.64
N GLY A 93 -7.62 6.93 -2.89
CA GLY A 93 -6.52 6.25 -2.22
C GLY A 93 -5.70 5.36 -3.16
N ALA A 94 -4.40 5.26 -2.90
CA ALA A 94 -3.54 4.27 -3.52
C ALA A 94 -2.86 3.41 -2.45
N PHE A 95 -2.66 2.12 -2.74
CA PHE A 95 -1.94 1.22 -1.85
C PHE A 95 -0.50 1.69 -1.59
N ASN A 96 -0.06 1.57 -0.34
CA ASN A 96 1.26 1.99 0.13
C ASN A 96 2.26 0.83 0.08
N ASP A 97 2.92 0.66 -1.05
CA ASP A 97 4.01 -0.30 -1.21
C ASP A 97 5.25 0.06 -0.39
N ARG A 98 5.49 1.36 -0.08
CA ARG A 98 6.64 1.78 0.75
C ARG A 98 6.56 1.17 2.15
N LEU A 99 5.38 1.24 2.80
CA LEU A 99 5.17 0.60 4.10
C LEU A 99 5.27 -0.92 3.99
N ARG A 100 4.61 -1.53 2.99
CA ARG A 100 4.67 -2.97 2.77
C ARG A 100 6.13 -3.43 2.64
N ASP A 101 6.91 -2.83 1.74
CA ASP A 101 8.29 -3.21 1.47
C ASP A 101 9.21 -2.91 2.67
N ALA A 102 8.93 -1.84 3.42
CA ALA A 102 9.67 -1.55 4.65
C ALA A 102 9.45 -2.64 5.71
N VAL A 103 8.21 -3.10 5.87
CA VAL A 103 7.85 -4.15 6.82
C VAL A 103 8.36 -5.52 6.37
N HIS A 104 8.15 -5.88 5.11
CA HIS A 104 8.51 -7.18 4.54
C HIS A 104 10.00 -7.36 4.32
N GLY A 105 10.68 -6.32 3.81
CA GLY A 105 12.02 -6.44 3.23
C GLY A 105 11.98 -7.01 1.81
N GLY A 106 12.95 -6.58 0.99
CA GLY A 106 12.98 -6.92 -0.43
C GLY A 106 11.88 -6.25 -1.24
N ALA A 107 11.63 -6.78 -2.43
CA ALA A 107 10.60 -6.34 -3.36
C ALA A 107 9.80 -7.54 -3.88
N PRO A 108 8.55 -7.34 -4.34
CA PRO A 108 7.67 -8.43 -4.82
C PRO A 108 8.20 -9.21 -6.02
N PHE A 109 9.16 -8.66 -6.74
CA PHE A 109 9.77 -9.27 -7.93
C PHE A 109 11.20 -9.77 -7.71
N ASP A 110 11.66 -9.82 -6.45
CA ASP A 110 12.96 -10.40 -6.12
C ASP A 110 13.00 -11.88 -6.53
N PRO A 111 14.11 -12.37 -7.07
CA PRO A 111 14.23 -13.78 -7.49
C PRO A 111 14.06 -14.77 -6.33
N ASP A 112 14.42 -14.37 -5.13
CA ASP A 112 14.23 -15.14 -3.89
C ASP A 112 13.73 -14.22 -2.79
N HIS A 113 12.46 -14.34 -2.46
CA HIS A 113 11.80 -13.53 -1.42
C HIS A 113 12.34 -13.78 -0.01
N ARG A 114 13.15 -14.82 0.21
CA ARG A 114 13.76 -15.13 1.51
C ARG A 114 14.97 -14.26 1.83
N THR A 115 15.64 -13.70 0.80
CA THR A 115 16.96 -13.08 0.92
C THR A 115 16.96 -11.86 1.83
N PHE A 116 16.05 -10.93 1.60
CA PHE A 116 16.04 -9.65 2.30
C PHE A 116 14.93 -9.58 3.34
N GLN A 117 15.33 -9.39 4.59
CA GLN A 117 14.41 -9.14 5.69
C GLN A 117 14.12 -7.64 5.82
N GLY A 118 13.00 -7.30 6.46
CA GLY A 118 12.57 -5.93 6.72
C GLY A 118 12.32 -5.66 8.20
N PHE A 119 11.70 -4.52 8.48
CA PHE A 119 11.38 -4.07 9.84
C PHE A 119 10.57 -5.12 10.63
N GLY A 120 9.59 -5.75 9.99
CA GLY A 120 8.69 -6.72 10.62
C GLY A 120 9.13 -8.17 10.48
N THR A 121 10.12 -8.45 9.63
CA THR A 121 10.56 -9.82 9.31
C THR A 121 11.95 -10.17 9.84
N GLY A 122 12.43 -9.41 10.83
CA GLY A 122 13.58 -9.80 11.63
C GLY A 122 14.94 -9.27 11.17
N LEU A 123 14.98 -8.26 10.30
CA LEU A 123 16.25 -7.64 9.88
C LEU A 123 17.10 -7.25 11.11
N LEU A 124 18.33 -7.75 11.18
CA LEU A 124 19.28 -7.68 12.29
C LEU A 124 18.87 -8.38 13.60
N THR A 125 17.59 -8.46 13.91
CA THR A 125 17.11 -8.98 15.19
C THR A 125 16.92 -10.49 15.19
N GLN A 126 16.56 -11.06 14.04
CA GLN A 126 16.37 -12.50 13.80
C GLN A 126 16.92 -12.86 12.41
N PRO A 127 18.24 -12.75 12.19
CA PRO A 127 18.81 -12.90 10.85
C PRO A 127 18.59 -14.30 10.28
N SER A 128 18.12 -14.36 9.02
CA SER A 128 17.94 -15.62 8.29
C SER A 128 19.26 -16.28 7.86
N GLY A 129 20.34 -15.50 7.82
CA GLY A 129 21.64 -15.92 7.26
C GLY A 129 21.69 -15.91 5.73
N LEU A 130 20.62 -15.49 5.04
CA LEU A 130 20.54 -15.46 3.58
C LEU A 130 20.92 -14.09 2.98
N ASP A 131 20.85 -13.03 3.77
CA ASP A 131 21.22 -11.68 3.33
C ASP A 131 22.75 -11.58 3.16
N PRO A 132 23.26 -11.35 1.95
CA PRO A 132 24.70 -11.28 1.70
C PRO A 132 25.34 -9.99 2.22
N ARG A 133 24.57 -8.99 2.63
CA ARG A 133 25.06 -7.69 3.10
C ARG A 133 25.65 -7.81 4.50
N GLY A 134 26.70 -7.00 4.76
CA GLY A 134 27.30 -6.90 6.09
C GLY A 134 26.39 -6.19 7.11
N TRP A 135 26.76 -6.29 8.38
CA TRP A 135 26.01 -5.68 9.49
C TRP A 135 25.75 -4.18 9.31
N HIS A 136 26.73 -3.45 8.79
CA HIS A 136 26.63 -2.01 8.59
C HIS A 136 25.52 -1.65 7.59
N ASP A 137 25.46 -2.35 6.45
CA ASP A 137 24.48 -2.10 5.41
C ASP A 137 23.08 -2.53 5.86
N GLN A 138 22.97 -3.65 6.56
CA GLN A 138 21.69 -4.10 7.14
C GLN A 138 21.18 -3.13 8.22
N SER A 139 22.09 -2.53 9.00
CA SER A 139 21.75 -1.54 10.02
C SER A 139 21.25 -0.24 9.39
N ALA A 140 21.91 0.23 8.33
CA ALA A 140 21.46 1.39 7.56
C ALA A 140 20.08 1.15 6.90
N ASP A 141 19.88 -0.05 6.34
CA ASP A 141 18.61 -0.45 5.74
C ASP A 141 17.49 -0.50 6.79
N LEU A 142 17.73 -1.08 7.99
CA LEU A 142 16.74 -1.10 9.07
C LEU A 142 16.37 0.32 9.52
N ALA A 143 17.35 1.21 9.62
CA ALA A 143 17.14 2.61 9.96
C ALA A 143 16.26 3.31 8.92
N HIS A 144 16.57 3.14 7.63
CA HIS A 144 15.75 3.69 6.54
C HIS A 144 14.32 3.10 6.53
N ARG A 145 14.17 1.76 6.69
CA ARG A 145 12.85 1.12 6.77
C ARG A 145 12.05 1.60 7.97
N THR A 146 12.71 1.89 9.08
CA THR A 146 12.06 2.50 10.24
C THR A 146 11.49 3.88 9.91
N ASP A 147 12.20 4.69 9.14
CA ASP A 147 11.69 6.00 8.67
C ASP A 147 10.48 5.83 7.75
N LEU A 148 10.48 4.83 6.85
CA LEU A 148 9.33 4.53 6.00
C LEU A 148 8.12 4.08 6.81
N VAL A 149 8.31 3.24 7.84
CA VAL A 149 7.24 2.83 8.75
C VAL A 149 6.66 4.05 9.47
N ARG A 150 7.51 4.96 9.97
CA ARG A 150 7.06 6.20 10.63
C ARG A 150 6.25 7.09 9.70
N LEU A 151 6.66 7.23 8.43
CA LEU A 151 5.90 7.94 7.41
C LEU A 151 4.55 7.26 7.14
N GLY A 152 4.52 5.93 7.00
CA GLY A 152 3.29 5.18 6.82
C GLY A 152 2.31 5.35 7.99
N LEU A 153 2.82 5.29 9.24
CA LEU A 153 2.02 5.55 10.45
C LEU A 153 1.43 6.97 10.48
N ALA A 154 2.18 7.96 9.99
CA ALA A 154 1.73 9.36 9.89
C ALA A 154 0.77 9.62 8.71
N GLY A 155 0.31 8.58 7.98
CA GLY A 155 -0.59 8.71 6.85
C GLY A 155 0.11 8.91 5.51
N ASN A 156 1.39 8.64 5.44
CA ASN A 156 2.23 8.79 4.24
C ASN A 156 2.17 10.19 3.63
N LEU A 157 2.06 11.22 4.51
CA LEU A 157 1.86 12.62 4.12
C LEU A 157 3.15 13.22 3.56
N LYS A 158 3.07 13.76 2.35
CA LYS A 158 4.21 14.36 1.63
C LYS A 158 4.84 15.55 2.37
N ASP A 159 4.03 16.34 3.09
CA ASP A 159 4.45 17.53 3.81
C ASP A 159 4.70 17.28 5.31
N TYR A 160 4.57 16.05 5.80
CA TYR A 160 4.91 15.69 7.17
C TYR A 160 6.42 15.82 7.40
N VAL A 161 6.77 16.69 8.37
CA VAL A 161 8.16 16.97 8.71
C VAL A 161 8.59 16.11 9.91
N MET A 162 9.69 15.39 9.76
CA MET A 162 10.26 14.57 10.83
C MET A 162 11.78 14.54 10.80
N THR A 163 12.39 14.23 11.94
CA THR A 163 13.81 13.86 11.99
C THR A 163 13.95 12.40 11.55
N ILE A 164 14.71 12.14 10.49
CA ILE A 164 14.98 10.80 9.99
C ILE A 164 16.24 10.19 10.67
N SER A 165 16.51 8.94 10.38
CA SER A 165 17.52 8.12 11.05
C SER A 165 18.96 8.67 10.92
N ASP A 166 19.27 9.47 9.90
CA ASP A 166 20.57 10.15 9.74
C ASP A 166 20.69 11.44 10.57
N GLY A 167 19.66 11.79 11.34
CA GLY A 167 19.59 13.01 12.17
C GLY A 167 19.14 14.26 11.42
N SER A 168 18.93 14.21 10.11
CA SER A 168 18.42 15.34 9.34
C SER A 168 16.92 15.50 9.48
N VAL A 169 16.43 16.74 9.33
CA VAL A 169 14.99 17.03 9.29
C VAL A 169 14.54 17.03 7.83
N ARG A 170 13.52 16.22 7.50
CA ARG A 170 13.01 16.05 6.14
C ARG A 170 11.49 16.11 6.13
N ARG A 171 10.94 16.57 5.00
CA ARG A 171 9.53 16.32 4.68
C ARG A 171 9.40 14.89 4.13
N GLY A 172 8.24 14.28 4.25
CA GLY A 172 7.96 12.95 3.73
C GLY A 172 8.30 12.79 2.24
N ALA A 173 8.00 13.79 1.43
CA ALA A 173 8.32 13.80 0.00
C ALA A 173 9.84 13.87 -0.30
N ASP A 174 10.65 14.34 0.64
CA ASP A 174 12.10 14.48 0.48
C ASP A 174 12.86 13.21 0.94
N VAL A 175 12.16 12.26 1.57
CA VAL A 175 12.68 10.92 1.85
C VAL A 175 12.51 10.09 0.57
N ILE A 176 13.60 9.52 0.09
CA ILE A 176 13.58 8.77 -1.18
C ILE A 176 13.63 7.27 -0.89
N HIS A 177 12.76 6.52 -1.54
CA HIS A 177 12.74 5.06 -1.54
C HIS A 177 12.64 4.56 -2.98
N ASN A 178 13.56 3.69 -3.39
CA ASN A 178 13.61 3.12 -4.75
C ASN A 178 13.53 4.19 -5.87
N GLY A 179 14.20 5.33 -5.68
CA GLY A 179 14.26 6.40 -6.66
C GLY A 179 13.01 7.29 -6.75
N ALA A 180 12.04 7.12 -5.85
CA ALA A 180 10.82 7.92 -5.79
C ALA A 180 10.58 8.49 -4.38
N PRO A 181 9.76 9.55 -4.23
CA PRO A 181 9.32 10.03 -2.92
C PRO A 181 8.69 8.91 -2.08
N ALA A 182 9.11 8.80 -0.83
CA ALA A 182 8.55 7.82 0.09
C ALA A 182 7.10 8.18 0.45
N ALA A 183 6.83 9.46 0.72
CA ALA A 183 5.48 9.94 0.98
C ALA A 183 4.94 10.77 -0.19
N TYR A 184 3.67 10.57 -0.53
CA TYR A 184 3.04 11.13 -1.74
C TYR A 184 1.64 11.69 -1.50
N ALA A 185 1.02 11.45 -0.36
CA ALA A 185 -0.36 11.84 -0.09
C ALA A 185 -0.46 13.27 0.51
N SER A 186 -1.47 14.03 0.13
CA SER A 186 -1.85 15.28 0.80
C SER A 186 -2.77 15.04 2.00
N SER A 187 -3.48 13.92 2.00
CA SER A 187 -4.42 13.52 3.04
C SER A 187 -4.23 12.04 3.36
N PRO A 188 -4.43 11.61 4.63
CA PRO A 188 -4.32 10.20 4.99
C PRO A 188 -5.26 9.28 4.20
N GLN A 189 -6.40 9.79 3.73
CA GLN A 189 -7.35 9.03 2.90
C GLN A 189 -6.82 8.69 1.49
N GLU A 190 -5.81 9.41 1.01
CA GLU A 190 -5.21 9.14 -0.30
C GLU A 190 -4.15 8.04 -0.27
N ASN A 191 -3.98 7.40 0.90
CA ASN A 191 -3.03 6.33 1.13
C ASN A 191 -3.73 5.15 1.82
N VAL A 192 -3.51 3.93 1.34
CA VAL A 192 -4.03 2.70 1.96
C VAL A 192 -2.87 1.86 2.44
N ASN A 193 -2.73 1.74 3.76
CA ASN A 193 -1.69 0.90 4.34
C ASN A 193 -2.10 -0.57 4.34
N TYR A 194 -1.15 -1.44 4.01
CA TYR A 194 -1.34 -2.88 4.01
C TYR A 194 0.00 -3.61 4.19
N VAL A 195 -0.06 -4.86 4.59
CA VAL A 195 1.11 -5.76 4.70
C VAL A 195 0.88 -7.10 4.01
N ASP A 196 -0.34 -7.43 3.62
CA ASP A 196 -0.63 -8.52 2.69
C ASP A 196 -1.93 -8.26 1.89
N ALA A 197 -2.12 -9.02 0.84
CA ALA A 197 -3.29 -8.95 -0.01
C ALA A 197 -3.57 -10.34 -0.60
N HIS A 198 -4.37 -10.41 -1.69
CA HIS A 198 -4.60 -11.65 -2.43
C HIS A 198 -3.41 -12.05 -3.31
N ASP A 199 -2.58 -11.06 -3.69
CA ASP A 199 -1.35 -11.29 -4.45
C ASP A 199 -0.19 -11.73 -3.54
N ASN A 200 0.80 -12.41 -4.14
CA ASN A 200 2.00 -12.89 -3.48
C ASN A 200 1.72 -13.80 -2.27
N GLU A 201 2.66 -13.91 -1.35
CA GLU A 201 2.53 -14.66 -0.11
C GLU A 201 1.59 -13.97 0.87
N THR A 202 0.97 -14.74 1.76
CA THR A 202 0.36 -14.15 2.96
C THR A 202 1.45 -13.64 3.90
N LEU A 203 1.10 -12.76 4.83
CA LEU A 203 2.05 -12.28 5.83
C LEU A 203 2.68 -13.43 6.62
N TYR A 204 1.90 -14.45 6.99
CA TYR A 204 2.41 -15.61 7.72
C TYR A 204 3.35 -16.48 6.88
N ASP A 205 3.03 -16.72 5.61
CA ASP A 205 3.91 -17.46 4.71
C ASP A 205 5.24 -16.72 4.50
N LEU A 206 5.18 -15.39 4.33
CA LEU A 206 6.36 -14.55 4.22
C LEU A 206 7.24 -14.60 5.48
N LEU A 207 6.63 -14.53 6.67
CA LEU A 207 7.35 -14.70 7.93
C LEU A 207 7.97 -16.10 8.02
N THR A 208 7.27 -17.14 7.56
CA THR A 208 7.79 -18.51 7.53
C THR A 208 9.01 -18.64 6.63
N TYR A 209 9.05 -17.94 5.49
CA TYR A 209 10.19 -17.96 4.59
C TYR A 209 11.40 -17.20 5.13
N LYS A 210 11.17 -16.05 5.78
CA LYS A 210 12.22 -15.09 6.14
C LYS A 210 12.82 -15.30 7.52
N LEU A 211 12.11 -16.00 8.40
CA LEU A 211 12.56 -16.22 9.79
C LEU A 211 13.29 -17.56 9.93
N PRO A 212 14.22 -17.67 10.90
CA PRO A 212 14.87 -18.94 11.21
C PRO A 212 13.85 -20.06 11.43
N LEU A 213 14.14 -21.27 10.91
CA LEU A 213 13.23 -22.42 11.00
C LEU A 213 12.91 -22.81 12.45
N GLU A 214 13.90 -22.66 13.35
CA GLU A 214 13.78 -23.02 14.76
C GLU A 214 13.03 -21.98 15.60
N MET A 215 12.62 -20.86 15.00
CA MET A 215 11.90 -19.81 15.72
C MET A 215 10.58 -20.35 16.30
N PRO A 216 10.35 -20.18 17.61
CA PRO A 216 9.11 -20.63 18.24
C PRO A 216 7.88 -19.95 17.64
N MET A 217 6.77 -20.68 17.54
CA MET A 217 5.50 -20.16 17.03
C MET A 217 5.04 -18.89 17.75
N ALA A 218 5.23 -18.81 19.07
CA ALA A 218 4.85 -17.63 19.85
C ALA A 218 5.58 -16.35 19.37
N GLU A 219 6.84 -16.46 18.97
CA GLU A 219 7.61 -15.33 18.44
C GLU A 219 7.16 -14.97 17.01
N ARG A 220 6.85 -15.97 16.16
CA ARG A 220 6.26 -15.73 14.83
C ARG A 220 4.92 -14.98 14.94
N VAL A 221 4.07 -15.37 15.87
CA VAL A 221 2.79 -14.69 16.17
C VAL A 221 3.04 -13.23 16.59
N ARG A 222 4.01 -12.98 17.46
CA ARG A 222 4.36 -11.62 17.88
C ARG A 222 4.84 -10.77 16.70
N MET A 223 5.67 -11.33 15.83
CA MET A 223 6.16 -10.61 14.64
C MET A 223 5.02 -10.33 13.65
N ASN A 224 4.12 -11.30 13.42
CA ASN A 224 2.90 -11.08 12.67
C ASN A 224 2.08 -9.91 13.24
N THR A 225 1.90 -9.90 14.56
CA THR A 225 1.18 -8.82 15.27
C THR A 225 1.87 -7.45 15.08
N VAL A 226 3.20 -7.39 15.16
CA VAL A 226 3.95 -6.16 14.92
C VAL A 226 3.75 -5.65 13.50
N CYS A 227 3.80 -6.54 12.49
CA CYS A 227 3.53 -6.17 11.11
C CYS A 227 2.11 -5.59 10.95
N LEU A 228 1.10 -6.26 11.51
CA LEU A 228 -0.29 -5.78 11.48
C LEU A 228 -0.47 -4.45 12.23
N ALA A 229 0.26 -4.25 13.33
CA ALA A 229 0.22 -3.01 14.09
C ALA A 229 0.67 -1.80 13.27
N THR A 230 1.62 -1.96 12.33
CA THR A 230 2.05 -0.86 11.43
C THR A 230 0.93 -0.39 10.51
N VAL A 231 -0.05 -1.24 10.24
CA VAL A 231 -1.24 -0.92 9.45
C VAL A 231 -2.36 -0.35 10.33
N MET A 232 -2.67 -1.04 11.43
CA MET A 232 -3.81 -0.71 12.31
C MET A 232 -3.67 0.60 13.08
N LEU A 233 -2.43 0.95 13.45
CA LEU A 233 -2.16 2.14 14.24
C LEU A 233 -1.86 3.38 13.39
N ALA A 234 -1.97 3.26 12.08
CA ALA A 234 -1.72 4.35 11.15
C ALA A 234 -2.90 5.33 11.06
N GLN A 235 -2.62 6.53 10.56
CA GLN A 235 -3.65 7.54 10.28
C GLN A 235 -4.45 7.25 9.00
N SER A 236 -3.94 6.40 8.13
CA SER A 236 -4.56 6.02 6.85
C SER A 236 -5.57 4.89 7.01
N PRO A 237 -6.52 4.72 6.07
CA PRO A 237 -7.30 3.51 5.96
C PRO A 237 -6.41 2.25 5.97
N ALA A 238 -6.81 1.28 6.78
CA ALA A 238 -6.12 -0.01 6.91
C ALA A 238 -6.76 -1.03 5.98
N PHE A 239 -5.95 -1.69 5.16
CA PHE A 239 -6.38 -2.86 4.40
C PHE A 239 -5.85 -4.15 5.04
N TRP A 240 -6.76 -5.07 5.34
CA TRP A 240 -6.44 -6.39 5.87
C TRP A 240 -7.01 -7.48 4.97
N CYS A 241 -6.16 -8.40 4.56
CA CYS A 241 -6.62 -9.63 3.93
C CYS A 241 -7.26 -10.52 5.00
N ALA A 242 -8.50 -10.97 4.76
CA ALA A 242 -9.26 -11.75 5.73
C ALA A 242 -8.48 -12.99 6.18
N GLY A 243 -8.33 -13.16 7.49
CA GLY A 243 -7.63 -14.26 8.12
C GLY A 243 -6.14 -14.03 8.39
N THR A 244 -5.57 -12.88 8.00
CA THR A 244 -4.15 -12.58 8.27
C THR A 244 -3.85 -12.52 9.78
N GLU A 245 -4.80 -12.05 10.58
CA GLU A 245 -4.76 -12.07 12.05
C GLU A 245 -4.82 -13.48 12.64
N LEU A 246 -5.33 -14.45 11.89
CA LEU A 246 -5.41 -15.86 12.24
C LEU A 246 -4.28 -16.69 11.62
N LEU A 247 -3.23 -16.04 11.15
CA LEU A 247 -2.07 -16.67 10.50
C LEU A 247 -2.47 -17.46 9.22
N ARG A 248 -3.35 -16.87 8.41
CA ARG A 248 -3.76 -17.48 7.16
C ARG A 248 -2.53 -17.81 6.29
N SER A 249 -2.48 -19.02 5.77
CA SER A 249 -1.47 -19.51 4.82
C SER A 249 -2.12 -19.91 3.50
N LYS A 250 -1.38 -19.75 2.41
CA LYS A 250 -1.72 -20.34 1.11
C LYS A 250 -1.26 -21.81 1.01
N SER A 251 -0.74 -22.37 2.09
CA SER A 251 -0.28 -23.75 2.19
C SER A 251 0.81 -24.09 1.17
N LEU A 252 1.80 -23.23 1.10
CA LEU A 252 2.96 -23.41 0.23
C LEU A 252 3.93 -24.46 0.79
#